data_d6c909f766a411195ef8f53647fade74
#
_entry.id   d6c909f766a411195ef8f53647fade74
#
_cell.length_a   1.000
_cell.length_b   1.000
_cell.length_c   1.000
_cell.angle_alpha   90.00
_cell.angle_beta   90.00
_cell.angle_gamma   90.00
#
_symmetry.space_group_name_H-M   'P 1'
#
loop_
_entity.id
_entity.type
_entity.pdbx_description
1 polymer ?
#
loop_
_entity_poly.entity_id
_entity_poly.type
_entity_poly.pdbx_seq_one_letter_code
_entity_poly.pdbx_strand_id
1 'polypeptide(L)'
;MNEKNSKSLKNGSYSILITLVVAVIAVMINLIVRGLPSQLTQFDFSTSRLYTLTGTTTDFLSGLDEDVTLYYICEGGKEDDTIRKLMERYEDASSHLTVEQIDPALYPAFTSQYSDEAVGNNSVIAVCGERYKVVNADAMYVSDFNYNTYSYVQTGFDGEGMVTSAIAYVTSEDIPVIYVLNGNGEAALGASFRDAVEKNNIDIRTLNLLAEAGVPEDAAGIVIAAPQKDYSAEITEKILNYLEKGGKAIIFSNYTADAMPNFDSVLSNYGVARDDGIILEGDSGRYMTYQYCVIPTVNYSDITAKVYGDSYLLAPMSQGIRTLDTYRDSITMQPLLATADSSYAKMDVQNMTTSEKEAGDIDGPFTVGMLIQEDINNDHEAETEIVYYSTGYLLDEDYNQNVSGYNAELFGSTANYLCNGEDTSSSVAVKSLQVQYLTLTDFSANFWTVVCVFVLPILCILAGTLVWLNRRKR
;
A
#
# COMPACT_ATOMS: atom_id res chain seq x y z
N MET A 1 -44.95 30.96 65.35
CA MET A 1 -44.65 29.76 64.61
C MET A 1 -44.61 30.03 63.12
N ASN A 2 -43.66 30.90 62.57
CA ASN A 2 -43.67 31.16 61.14
C ASN A 2 -42.28 31.61 60.52
N GLU A 3 -41.29 31.98 61.33
CA GLU A 3 -40.03 32.42 60.74
C GLU A 3 -39.09 31.28 60.34
N LYS A 4 -39.08 30.14 61.01
CA LYS A 4 -38.25 28.97 60.67
C LYS A 4 -38.71 28.30 59.39
N ASN A 5 -40.00 28.26 59.08
CA ASN A 5 -40.55 27.69 57.85
C ASN A 5 -40.22 28.54 56.60
N SER A 6 -40.22 29.88 56.77
CA SER A 6 -39.92 30.82 55.69
C SER A 6 -38.42 30.74 55.25
N LYS A 7 -37.49 30.57 56.20
CA LYS A 7 -36.08 30.40 55.91
C LYS A 7 -35.76 29.03 55.28
N SER A 8 -36.45 27.97 55.72
CA SER A 8 -36.29 26.62 55.13
C SER A 8 -36.82 26.57 53.69
N LEU A 9 -37.96 27.20 53.41
CA LEU A 9 -38.53 27.30 52.04
C LEU A 9 -37.65 28.15 51.12
N LYS A 10 -37.09 29.29 51.58
CA LYS A 10 -36.14 30.08 50.81
C LYS A 10 -34.86 29.33 50.49
N ASN A 11 -34.28 28.63 51.44
CA ASN A 11 -33.06 27.84 51.24
C ASN A 11 -33.33 26.64 50.33
N GLY A 12 -34.50 26.02 50.39
CA GLY A 12 -34.91 24.94 49.49
C GLY A 12 -35.09 25.43 48.05
N SER A 13 -35.75 26.59 47.84
CA SER A 13 -35.92 27.16 46.50
C SER A 13 -34.60 27.62 45.89
N TYR A 14 -33.68 28.19 46.67
CA TYR A 14 -32.29 28.48 46.18
C TYR A 14 -31.51 27.23 45.79
N SER A 15 -31.65 26.16 46.57
CA SER A 15 -30.99 24.89 46.24
C SER A 15 -31.52 24.30 44.92
N ILE A 16 -32.84 24.33 44.73
CA ILE A 16 -33.47 23.88 43.49
C ILE A 16 -33.03 24.74 42.30
N LEU A 17 -33.00 26.08 42.45
CA LEU A 17 -32.55 27.00 41.41
C LEU A 17 -31.10 26.75 41.02
N ILE A 18 -30.18 26.59 41.99
CA ILE A 18 -28.78 26.30 41.75
C ILE A 18 -28.65 24.96 41.04
N THR A 19 -29.38 23.92 41.46
CA THR A 19 -29.33 22.61 40.79
C THR A 19 -29.80 22.70 39.34
N LEU A 20 -30.84 23.47 39.08
CA LEU A 20 -31.34 23.69 37.71
C LEU A 20 -30.34 24.46 36.85
N VAL A 21 -29.70 25.49 37.39
CA VAL A 21 -28.64 26.24 36.70
C VAL A 21 -27.43 25.32 36.38
N VAL A 22 -27.00 24.50 37.34
CA VAL A 22 -25.90 23.54 37.13
C VAL A 22 -26.29 22.50 36.05
N ALA A 23 -27.53 22.01 36.05
CA ALA A 23 -28.01 21.09 35.03
C ALA A 23 -28.04 21.74 33.64
N VAL A 24 -28.48 22.99 33.53
CA VAL A 24 -28.44 23.75 32.26
C VAL A 24 -27.00 23.96 31.79
N ILE A 25 -26.10 24.36 32.68
CA ILE A 25 -24.66 24.51 32.35
C ILE A 25 -24.09 23.18 31.88
N ALA A 26 -24.38 22.07 32.54
CA ALA A 26 -23.91 20.76 32.15
C ALA A 26 -24.41 20.34 30.76
N VAL A 27 -25.69 20.64 30.45
CA VAL A 27 -26.24 20.40 29.11
C VAL A 27 -25.60 21.31 28.07
N MET A 28 -25.38 22.60 28.38
CA MET A 28 -24.70 23.52 27.46
C MET A 28 -23.26 23.10 27.20
N ILE A 29 -22.50 22.69 28.22
CA ILE A 29 -21.14 22.18 28.06
C ILE A 29 -21.16 20.92 27.18
N ASN A 30 -22.09 20.00 27.40
CA ASN A 30 -22.23 18.80 26.60
C ASN A 30 -22.53 19.12 25.12
N LEU A 31 -23.42 20.09 24.87
CA LEU A 31 -23.70 20.55 23.50
C LEU A 31 -22.51 21.21 22.84
N ILE A 32 -21.76 22.05 23.58
CA ILE A 32 -20.53 22.66 23.07
C ILE A 32 -19.48 21.60 22.75
N VAL A 33 -19.25 20.64 23.66
CA VAL A 33 -18.27 19.55 23.42
C VAL A 33 -18.65 18.68 22.22
N ARG A 34 -19.95 18.43 22.01
CA ARG A 34 -20.42 17.69 20.82
C ARG A 34 -20.27 18.45 19.52
N GLY A 35 -20.20 19.77 19.54
CA GLY A 35 -19.97 20.62 18.37
C GLY A 35 -18.50 20.92 18.10
N LEU A 36 -17.57 20.43 18.93
CA LEU A 36 -16.14 20.55 18.68
C LEU A 36 -15.66 19.43 17.74
N PRO A 37 -14.69 19.71 16.85
CA PRO A 37 -14.07 18.69 16.02
C PRO A 37 -13.59 17.49 16.84
N SER A 38 -13.71 16.30 16.28
CA SER A 38 -13.36 15.05 16.96
C SER A 38 -11.88 15.01 17.41
N GLN A 39 -11.01 15.72 16.71
CA GLN A 39 -9.58 15.89 17.04
C GLN A 39 -9.35 16.53 18.42
N LEU A 40 -10.26 17.39 18.90
CA LEU A 40 -10.15 18.07 20.19
C LEU A 40 -10.83 17.31 21.34
N THR A 41 -11.75 16.41 21.03
CA THR A 41 -12.59 15.71 22.01
C THR A 41 -12.27 14.23 22.17
N GLN A 42 -11.55 13.63 21.19
CA GLN A 42 -11.21 12.22 21.18
C GLN A 42 -9.69 12.05 21.05
N PHE A 43 -9.08 11.49 22.07
CA PHE A 43 -7.65 11.17 22.06
C PHE A 43 -7.45 9.74 21.60
N ASP A 44 -6.58 9.58 20.60
CA ASP A 44 -6.17 8.27 20.10
C ASP A 44 -5.07 7.70 21.01
N PHE A 45 -5.41 6.67 21.77
CA PHE A 45 -4.48 5.93 22.64
C PHE A 45 -3.92 4.65 21.99
N SER A 46 -4.27 4.39 20.72
CA SER A 46 -3.72 3.24 20.02
C SER A 46 -2.22 3.43 19.75
N THR A 47 -1.44 2.36 19.88
CA THR A 47 0.03 2.42 19.69
C THR A 47 0.40 2.87 18.27
N SER A 48 -0.38 2.47 17.28
CA SER A 48 -0.20 2.79 15.87
C SER A 48 -0.94 4.06 15.42
N ARG A 49 -1.56 4.82 16.34
CA ARG A 49 -2.40 5.99 16.03
C ARG A 49 -3.46 5.68 14.97
N LEU A 50 -4.18 4.58 15.19
CA LEU A 50 -5.11 4.00 14.23
C LEU A 50 -6.21 4.99 13.79
N TYR A 51 -6.62 5.87 14.70
CA TYR A 51 -7.72 6.83 14.50
C TYR A 51 -7.24 8.28 14.29
N THR A 52 -5.96 8.48 13.98
CA THR A 52 -5.38 9.81 13.74
C THR A 52 -4.84 9.88 12.32
N LEU A 53 -5.27 10.85 11.52
CA LEU A 53 -4.73 11.07 10.18
C LEU A 53 -3.25 11.47 10.26
N THR A 54 -2.46 11.01 9.29
CA THR A 54 -1.04 11.38 9.16
C THR A 54 -0.88 12.83 8.71
N GLY A 55 0.31 13.40 8.90
CA GLY A 55 0.63 14.73 8.39
C GLY A 55 0.45 14.81 6.88
N THR A 56 0.90 13.80 6.14
CA THR A 56 0.73 13.70 4.67
C THR A 56 -0.74 13.83 4.25
N THR A 57 -1.63 13.06 4.88
CA THR A 57 -3.07 13.13 4.60
C THR A 57 -3.66 14.51 4.95
N THR A 58 -3.32 15.06 6.12
CA THR A 58 -3.85 16.37 6.54
C THR A 58 -3.36 17.51 5.67
N ASP A 59 -2.11 17.48 5.23
CA ASP A 59 -1.53 18.46 4.32
C ASP A 59 -2.22 18.40 2.95
N PHE A 60 -2.42 17.19 2.40
CA PHE A 60 -3.18 16.97 1.16
C PHE A 60 -4.62 17.50 1.27
N LEU A 61 -5.35 17.13 2.32
CA LEU A 61 -6.74 17.55 2.51
C LEU A 61 -6.90 19.06 2.75
N SER A 62 -5.87 19.72 3.30
CA SER A 62 -5.88 21.18 3.47
C SER A 62 -5.74 21.97 2.17
N GLY A 63 -5.17 21.32 1.14
CA GLY A 63 -5.04 21.87 -0.22
C GLY A 63 -6.18 21.46 -1.17
N LEU A 64 -7.21 20.76 -0.68
CA LEU A 64 -8.33 20.31 -1.50
C LEU A 64 -9.25 21.48 -1.86
N ASP A 65 -9.41 21.74 -3.15
CA ASP A 65 -10.22 22.84 -3.70
C ASP A 65 -11.57 22.34 -4.26
N GLU A 66 -11.72 21.03 -4.49
CA GLU A 66 -12.93 20.42 -5.05
C GLU A 66 -13.76 19.70 -3.99
N ASP A 67 -15.09 19.75 -4.15
CA ASP A 67 -16.01 19.06 -3.24
C ASP A 67 -16.06 17.56 -3.55
N VAL A 68 -15.70 16.74 -2.56
CA VAL A 68 -15.70 15.28 -2.64
C VAL A 68 -16.72 14.70 -1.67
N THR A 69 -17.53 13.77 -2.15
CA THR A 69 -18.43 12.99 -1.30
C THR A 69 -17.88 11.58 -1.10
N LEU A 70 -17.71 11.18 0.16
CA LEU A 70 -17.36 9.81 0.55
C LEU A 70 -18.62 9.06 0.96
N TYR A 71 -19.09 8.15 0.12
CA TYR A 71 -20.23 7.29 0.45
C TYR A 71 -19.71 6.08 1.24
N TYR A 72 -20.06 6.01 2.52
CA TYR A 72 -19.79 4.87 3.38
C TYR A 72 -20.90 3.84 3.24
N ILE A 73 -20.64 2.73 2.56
CA ILE A 73 -21.60 1.68 2.24
C ILE A 73 -21.73 0.73 3.43
N CYS A 74 -22.77 0.89 4.24
CA CYS A 74 -22.92 0.09 5.45
C CYS A 74 -24.38 -0.09 5.88
N GLU A 75 -24.77 -1.36 6.12
CA GLU A 75 -26.04 -1.68 6.76
C GLU A 75 -26.06 -1.15 8.20
N GLY A 76 -27.19 -0.54 8.60
CA GLY A 76 -27.35 0.00 9.95
C GLY A 76 -27.11 -1.04 11.05
N GLY A 77 -26.16 -0.74 11.95
CA GLY A 77 -25.78 -1.61 13.07
C GLY A 77 -24.73 -2.68 12.72
N LYS A 78 -24.12 -2.63 11.51
CA LYS A 78 -23.01 -3.48 11.08
C LYS A 78 -21.77 -2.66 10.75
N GLU A 79 -21.68 -1.44 11.29
CA GLU A 79 -20.57 -0.54 11.05
C GLU A 79 -19.25 -1.11 11.61
N ASP A 80 -18.19 -1.07 10.80
CA ASP A 80 -16.85 -1.26 11.29
C ASP A 80 -16.40 0.01 12.02
N ASP A 81 -16.10 -0.10 13.31
CA ASP A 81 -15.75 1.03 14.15
C ASP A 81 -14.47 1.76 13.70
N THR A 82 -13.52 1.05 13.08
CA THR A 82 -12.26 1.62 12.60
C THR A 82 -12.51 2.48 11.37
N ILE A 83 -13.23 1.93 10.39
CA ILE A 83 -13.55 2.63 9.13
C ILE A 83 -14.50 3.81 9.42
N ARG A 84 -15.52 3.62 10.24
CA ARG A 84 -16.45 4.70 10.61
C ARG A 84 -15.72 5.88 11.25
N LYS A 85 -14.84 5.63 12.22
CA LYS A 85 -14.03 6.68 12.84
C LYS A 85 -13.06 7.35 11.87
N LEU A 86 -12.52 6.58 10.93
CA LEU A 86 -11.69 7.12 9.87
C LEU A 86 -12.51 8.11 9.02
N MET A 87 -13.72 7.76 8.60
CA MET A 87 -14.59 8.65 7.83
C MET A 87 -14.93 9.93 8.60
N GLU A 88 -15.24 9.84 9.89
CA GLU A 88 -15.46 11.01 10.76
C GLU A 88 -14.22 11.95 10.78
N ARG A 89 -13.00 11.38 10.75
CA ARG A 89 -11.75 12.18 10.70
C ARG A 89 -11.54 12.87 9.36
N TYR A 90 -11.90 12.23 8.27
CA TYR A 90 -11.84 12.86 6.93
C TYR A 90 -12.82 14.04 6.84
N GLU A 91 -14.06 13.87 7.27
CA GLU A 91 -15.07 14.93 7.30
C GLU A 91 -14.62 16.12 8.15
N ASP A 92 -14.03 15.85 9.33
CA ASP A 92 -13.48 16.89 10.21
C ASP A 92 -12.23 17.60 9.65
N ALA A 93 -11.50 16.98 8.72
CA ALA A 93 -10.21 17.48 8.24
C ALA A 93 -10.32 18.48 7.08
N SER A 94 -11.41 18.47 6.31
CA SER A 94 -11.61 19.40 5.20
C SER A 94 -13.08 19.80 5.05
N SER A 95 -13.33 21.09 4.79
CA SER A 95 -14.69 21.58 4.48
C SER A 95 -15.19 21.16 3.10
N HIS A 96 -14.32 20.63 2.26
CA HIS A 96 -14.63 20.09 0.93
C HIS A 96 -14.97 18.60 0.95
N LEU A 97 -14.92 17.95 2.13
CA LEU A 97 -15.30 16.56 2.30
C LEU A 97 -16.66 16.44 2.99
N THR A 98 -17.51 15.61 2.40
CA THR A 98 -18.79 15.21 2.99
C THR A 98 -18.84 13.70 3.08
N VAL A 99 -19.24 13.16 4.23
CA VAL A 99 -19.41 11.72 4.42
C VAL A 99 -20.89 11.38 4.52
N GLU A 100 -21.37 10.51 3.65
CA GLU A 100 -22.75 10.02 3.64
C GLU A 100 -22.79 8.51 3.81
N GLN A 101 -23.51 8.02 4.84
CA GLN A 101 -23.73 6.59 5.00
C GLN A 101 -24.88 6.14 4.12
N ILE A 102 -24.65 5.13 3.29
CA ILE A 102 -25.64 4.49 2.43
C ILE A 102 -25.90 3.07 2.91
N ASP A 103 -27.12 2.78 3.31
CA ASP A 103 -27.53 1.42 3.69
C ASP A 103 -27.91 0.61 2.43
N PRO A 104 -27.10 -0.41 2.04
CA PRO A 104 -27.36 -1.19 0.82
C PRO A 104 -28.62 -2.05 0.92
N ALA A 105 -29.14 -2.31 2.13
CA ALA A 105 -30.42 -3.00 2.29
C ALA A 105 -31.61 -2.07 1.96
N LEU A 106 -31.45 -0.76 2.16
CA LEU A 106 -32.46 0.24 1.82
C LEU A 106 -32.30 0.75 0.36
N TYR A 107 -31.07 0.81 -0.12
CA TYR A 107 -30.73 1.33 -1.46
C TYR A 107 -29.89 0.34 -2.28
N PRO A 108 -30.42 -0.84 -2.64
CA PRO A 108 -29.65 -1.93 -3.25
C PRO A 108 -29.09 -1.60 -4.65
N ALA A 109 -29.70 -0.62 -5.36
CA ALA A 109 -29.23 -0.20 -6.67
C ALA A 109 -28.18 0.94 -6.63
N PHE A 110 -27.84 1.45 -5.44
CA PHE A 110 -26.96 2.60 -5.33
C PHE A 110 -25.54 2.28 -5.82
N THR A 111 -24.98 1.15 -5.40
CA THR A 111 -23.58 0.78 -5.71
C THR A 111 -23.40 0.33 -7.16
N SER A 112 -24.44 -0.14 -7.84
CA SER A 112 -24.36 -0.60 -9.24
C SER A 112 -24.12 0.53 -10.27
N GLN A 113 -24.23 1.79 -9.87
CA GLN A 113 -23.82 2.93 -10.71
C GLN A 113 -22.31 3.19 -10.65
N TYR A 114 -21.60 2.60 -9.68
CA TYR A 114 -20.16 2.79 -9.45
C TYR A 114 -19.34 1.51 -9.65
N SER A 115 -19.97 0.35 -9.71
CA SER A 115 -19.28 -0.93 -9.90
C SER A 115 -20.22 -1.98 -10.48
N ASP A 116 -19.72 -2.77 -11.42
CA ASP A 116 -20.37 -3.99 -11.94
C ASP A 116 -20.25 -5.16 -10.95
N GLU A 117 -19.28 -5.07 -10.03
CA GLU A 117 -19.09 -6.05 -8.95
C GLU A 117 -19.83 -5.62 -7.68
N ALA A 118 -20.10 -6.59 -6.82
CA ALA A 118 -20.76 -6.31 -5.54
C ALA A 118 -19.83 -5.53 -4.60
N VAL A 119 -20.22 -4.31 -4.24
CA VAL A 119 -19.52 -3.51 -3.22
C VAL A 119 -19.87 -4.05 -1.84
N GLY A 120 -18.85 -4.50 -1.12
CA GLY A 120 -19.00 -5.09 0.22
C GLY A 120 -19.46 -4.09 1.28
N ASN A 121 -19.98 -4.63 2.40
CA ASN A 121 -20.32 -3.81 3.56
C ASN A 121 -19.06 -3.16 4.15
N ASN A 122 -19.16 -1.93 4.64
CA ASN A 122 -18.07 -1.09 5.12
C ASN A 122 -17.10 -0.57 4.05
N SER A 123 -17.41 -0.73 2.77
CA SER A 123 -16.65 -0.12 1.68
C SER A 123 -16.92 1.39 1.58
N VAL A 124 -16.01 2.11 0.94
CA VAL A 124 -16.11 3.55 0.71
C VAL A 124 -16.07 3.84 -0.79
N ILE A 125 -16.93 4.74 -1.27
CA ILE A 125 -16.91 5.23 -2.64
C ILE A 125 -16.62 6.73 -2.59
N ALA A 126 -15.46 7.14 -3.10
CA ALA A 126 -15.14 8.55 -3.26
C ALA A 126 -15.72 9.05 -4.60
N VAL A 127 -16.36 10.21 -4.59
CA VAL A 127 -16.99 10.81 -5.78
C VAL A 127 -16.68 12.30 -5.84
N CYS A 128 -16.20 12.76 -7.00
CA CYS A 128 -16.04 14.16 -7.35
C CYS A 128 -16.56 14.40 -8.77
N GLY A 129 -17.65 15.14 -8.93
CA GLY A 129 -18.30 15.32 -10.23
C GLY A 129 -18.74 13.99 -10.86
N GLU A 130 -18.18 13.66 -12.03
CA GLU A 130 -18.44 12.39 -12.74
C GLU A 130 -17.43 11.28 -12.39
N ARG A 131 -16.35 11.61 -11.69
CA ARG A 131 -15.30 10.66 -11.31
C ARG A 131 -15.63 9.98 -9.99
N TYR A 132 -15.32 8.71 -9.92
CA TYR A 132 -15.48 7.92 -8.70
C TYR A 132 -14.41 6.86 -8.56
N LYS A 133 -14.16 6.45 -7.32
CA LYS A 133 -13.27 5.34 -6.97
C LYS A 133 -13.87 4.53 -5.83
N VAL A 134 -13.97 3.23 -6.03
CA VAL A 134 -14.45 2.29 -5.00
C VAL A 134 -13.27 1.74 -4.20
N VAL A 135 -13.37 1.81 -2.87
CA VAL A 135 -12.42 1.23 -1.94
C VAL A 135 -13.14 0.15 -1.14
N ASN A 136 -12.84 -1.10 -1.45
CA ASN A 136 -13.46 -2.23 -0.76
C ASN A 136 -12.93 -2.39 0.67
N ALA A 137 -13.81 -2.70 1.62
CA ALA A 137 -13.45 -2.85 3.03
C ALA A 137 -12.39 -3.93 3.26
N ASP A 138 -12.48 -5.05 2.56
CA ASP A 138 -11.52 -6.16 2.70
C ASP A 138 -10.10 -5.75 2.27
N ALA A 139 -9.98 -4.86 1.27
CA ALA A 139 -8.69 -4.34 0.82
C ALA A 139 -8.05 -3.36 1.82
N MET A 140 -8.84 -2.73 2.71
CA MET A 140 -8.30 -1.86 3.76
C MET A 140 -7.57 -2.62 4.87
N TYR A 141 -7.76 -3.94 4.97
CA TYR A 141 -7.12 -4.77 5.98
C TYR A 141 -6.02 -5.64 5.39
N VAL A 142 -4.81 -5.45 5.85
CA VAL A 142 -3.67 -6.31 5.51
C VAL A 142 -3.72 -7.56 6.39
N SER A 143 -3.62 -8.73 5.78
CA SER A 143 -3.70 -10.01 6.48
C SER A 143 -2.49 -10.88 6.15
N ASP A 144 -1.82 -11.40 7.17
CA ASP A 144 -0.71 -12.33 7.04
C ASP A 144 -1.13 -13.75 7.42
N PHE A 145 -0.52 -14.73 6.76
CA PHE A 145 -0.76 -16.13 7.11
C PHE A 145 0.01 -16.54 8.37
N ASN A 146 -0.72 -16.92 9.40
CA ASN A 146 -0.13 -17.39 10.66
C ASN A 146 0.10 -18.90 10.61
N TYR A 147 1.33 -19.34 10.48
CA TYR A 147 1.73 -20.75 10.44
C TYR A 147 1.47 -21.52 11.75
N ASN A 148 1.27 -20.84 12.88
CA ASN A 148 0.94 -21.52 14.15
C ASN A 148 -0.54 -21.87 14.25
N THR A 149 -1.41 -21.06 13.66
CA THR A 149 -2.87 -21.25 13.70
C THR A 149 -3.43 -21.74 12.35
N TYR A 150 -2.60 -21.80 11.31
CA TYR A 150 -2.97 -22.13 9.93
C TYR A 150 -4.16 -21.29 9.43
N SER A 151 -4.13 -19.98 9.72
CA SER A 151 -5.19 -19.05 9.33
C SER A 151 -4.61 -17.67 8.99
N TYR A 152 -5.33 -16.91 8.15
CA TYR A 152 -5.02 -15.52 7.93
C TYR A 152 -5.41 -14.69 9.15
N VAL A 153 -4.52 -13.79 9.57
CA VAL A 153 -4.73 -12.88 10.70
C VAL A 153 -4.51 -11.46 10.18
N GLN A 154 -5.43 -10.56 10.47
CA GLN A 154 -5.27 -9.16 10.15
C GLN A 154 -4.11 -8.56 10.97
N THR A 155 -3.11 -8.05 10.28
CA THR A 155 -1.87 -7.52 10.87
C THR A 155 -1.73 -6.01 10.66
N GLY A 156 -2.44 -5.44 9.67
CA GLY A 156 -2.39 -4.03 9.33
C GLY A 156 -3.74 -3.47 8.89
N PHE A 157 -3.83 -2.13 8.92
CA PHE A 157 -4.94 -1.35 8.40
C PHE A 157 -4.43 -0.22 7.50
N ASP A 158 -4.79 -0.25 6.23
CA ASP A 158 -4.41 0.69 5.18
C ASP A 158 -5.57 1.61 4.73
N GLY A 159 -6.62 1.67 5.50
CA GLY A 159 -7.81 2.45 5.15
C GLY A 159 -7.50 3.93 4.88
N GLU A 160 -6.56 4.53 5.62
CA GLU A 160 -6.14 5.91 5.38
C GLU A 160 -5.44 6.05 4.03
N GLY A 161 -4.47 5.20 3.71
CA GLY A 161 -3.77 5.24 2.43
C GLY A 161 -4.71 5.07 1.25
N MET A 162 -5.60 4.09 1.32
CA MET A 162 -6.56 3.80 0.24
C MET A 162 -7.60 4.90 0.04
N VAL A 163 -8.15 5.48 1.11
CA VAL A 163 -9.14 6.55 1.01
C VAL A 163 -8.49 7.86 0.53
N THR A 164 -7.28 8.20 1.04
CA THR A 164 -6.53 9.37 0.55
C THR A 164 -6.21 9.23 -0.94
N SER A 165 -5.76 8.04 -1.36
CA SER A 165 -5.51 7.74 -2.78
C SER A 165 -6.79 7.86 -3.63
N ALA A 166 -7.94 7.39 -3.12
CA ALA A 166 -9.20 7.51 -3.83
C ALA A 166 -9.65 8.98 -3.98
N ILE A 167 -9.46 9.81 -2.94
CA ILE A 167 -9.74 11.25 -3.03
C ILE A 167 -8.80 11.89 -4.06
N ALA A 168 -7.50 11.61 -4.02
CA ALA A 168 -6.53 12.14 -4.98
C ALA A 168 -6.88 11.72 -6.42
N TYR A 169 -7.33 10.48 -6.63
CA TYR A 169 -7.77 10.00 -7.96
C TYR A 169 -8.96 10.80 -8.50
N VAL A 170 -10.00 11.02 -7.68
CA VAL A 170 -11.22 11.68 -8.17
C VAL A 170 -11.05 13.18 -8.37
N THR A 171 -10.04 13.80 -7.75
CA THR A 171 -9.72 15.23 -7.86
C THR A 171 -8.55 15.51 -8.82
N SER A 172 -7.82 14.50 -9.31
CA SER A 172 -6.73 14.71 -10.27
C SER A 172 -7.27 14.96 -11.67
N GLU A 173 -6.76 16.00 -12.34
CA GLU A 173 -7.06 16.28 -13.75
C GLU A 173 -6.29 15.36 -14.71
N ASP A 174 -5.04 15.01 -14.32
CA ASP A 174 -4.13 14.20 -15.12
C ASP A 174 -3.79 12.89 -14.39
N ILE A 175 -4.45 11.80 -14.80
CA ILE A 175 -4.16 10.46 -14.31
C ILE A 175 -3.20 9.80 -15.30
N PRO A 176 -1.99 9.39 -14.87
CA PRO A 176 -1.06 8.68 -15.72
C PRO A 176 -1.64 7.35 -16.19
N VAL A 177 -1.40 7.00 -17.45
CA VAL A 177 -1.86 5.75 -18.05
C VAL A 177 -0.68 4.86 -18.38
N ILE A 178 -0.70 3.62 -17.86
CA ILE A 178 0.26 2.59 -18.25
C ILE A 178 -0.40 1.61 -19.24
N TYR A 179 0.30 1.34 -20.34
CA TYR A 179 -0.19 0.45 -21.38
C TYR A 179 0.46 -0.92 -21.31
N VAL A 180 -0.35 -1.96 -21.06
CA VAL A 180 0.11 -3.36 -21.05
C VAL A 180 0.04 -3.90 -22.48
N LEU A 181 1.20 -4.29 -23.03
CA LEU A 181 1.26 -4.85 -24.39
C LEU A 181 0.59 -6.22 -24.44
N ASN A 182 -0.06 -6.49 -25.57
CA ASN A 182 -0.63 -7.79 -25.91
C ASN A 182 -0.49 -8.10 -27.41
N GLY A 183 -0.61 -9.39 -27.77
CA GLY A 183 -0.58 -9.85 -29.17
C GLY A 183 0.52 -10.87 -29.46
N ASN A 184 1.56 -10.96 -28.62
CA ASN A 184 2.68 -11.90 -28.77
C ASN A 184 2.73 -12.96 -27.65
N GLY A 185 1.60 -13.16 -26.95
CA GLY A 185 1.49 -14.12 -25.86
C GLY A 185 1.99 -13.59 -24.51
N GLU A 186 1.99 -12.27 -24.35
CA GLU A 186 2.28 -11.61 -23.09
C GLU A 186 1.30 -12.06 -21.99
N ALA A 187 1.77 -12.12 -20.75
CA ALA A 187 0.95 -12.45 -19.60
C ALA A 187 -0.07 -11.34 -19.33
N ALA A 188 -1.30 -11.72 -19.00
CA ALA A 188 -2.28 -10.76 -18.49
C ALA A 188 -1.95 -10.44 -17.02
N LEU A 189 -2.12 -9.19 -16.63
CA LEU A 189 -2.00 -8.81 -15.22
C LEU A 189 -3.17 -9.37 -14.41
N GLY A 190 -2.86 -10.11 -13.36
CA GLY A 190 -3.83 -10.57 -12.38
C GLY A 190 -4.42 -9.43 -11.54
N ALA A 191 -5.44 -9.75 -10.73
CA ALA A 191 -6.15 -8.75 -9.92
C ALA A 191 -5.22 -8.03 -8.94
N SER A 192 -4.38 -8.78 -8.19
CA SER A 192 -3.47 -8.18 -7.20
C SER A 192 -2.48 -7.17 -7.82
N PHE A 193 -2.02 -7.44 -9.04
CA PHE A 193 -1.09 -6.56 -9.75
C PHE A 193 -1.79 -5.32 -10.31
N ARG A 194 -3.03 -5.47 -10.79
CA ARG A 194 -3.86 -4.33 -11.19
C ARG A 194 -4.15 -3.42 -10.00
N ASP A 195 -4.61 -3.98 -8.90
CA ASP A 195 -4.93 -3.25 -7.68
C ASP A 195 -3.70 -2.50 -7.14
N ALA A 196 -2.49 -3.11 -7.21
CA ALA A 196 -1.25 -2.46 -6.78
C ALA A 196 -0.90 -1.22 -7.64
N VAL A 197 -1.20 -1.23 -8.93
CA VAL A 197 -0.99 -0.07 -9.82
C VAL A 197 -2.09 0.96 -9.61
N GLU A 198 -3.35 0.54 -9.59
CA GLU A 198 -4.51 1.42 -9.42
C GLU A 198 -4.52 2.12 -8.05
N LYS A 199 -3.98 1.49 -7.01
CA LYS A 199 -3.78 2.10 -5.70
C LYS A 199 -2.83 3.31 -5.75
N ASN A 200 -1.92 3.34 -6.72
CA ASN A 200 -1.03 4.47 -6.96
C ASN A 200 -1.62 5.50 -7.95
N ASN A 201 -2.94 5.46 -8.21
CA ASN A 201 -3.65 6.36 -9.11
C ASN A 201 -3.13 6.36 -10.55
N ILE A 202 -2.84 5.17 -11.05
CA ILE A 202 -2.37 4.93 -12.42
C ILE A 202 -3.44 4.09 -13.12
N ASP A 203 -3.94 4.57 -14.25
CA ASP A 203 -4.85 3.81 -15.11
C ASP A 203 -4.11 2.74 -15.90
N ILE A 204 -4.75 1.58 -16.09
CA ILE A 204 -4.20 0.47 -16.87
C ILE A 204 -5.03 0.27 -18.13
N ARG A 205 -4.38 0.37 -19.29
CA ARG A 205 -4.99 0.06 -20.59
C ARG A 205 -4.21 -1.02 -21.33
N THR A 206 -4.87 -1.75 -22.19
CA THR A 206 -4.24 -2.76 -23.05
C THR A 206 -3.87 -2.15 -24.39
N LEU A 207 -2.67 -2.47 -24.92
CA LEU A 207 -2.17 -1.96 -26.18
C LEU A 207 -1.73 -3.10 -27.10
N ASN A 208 -2.30 -3.15 -28.30
CA ASN A 208 -1.88 -4.09 -29.35
C ASN A 208 -1.13 -3.34 -30.46
N LEU A 209 0.19 -3.43 -30.44
CA LEU A 209 1.06 -2.76 -31.42
C LEU A 209 0.96 -3.34 -32.85
N LEU A 210 0.30 -4.50 -33.03
CA LEU A 210 -0.04 -4.99 -34.39
C LEU A 210 -1.15 -4.18 -35.04
N ALA A 211 -2.06 -3.63 -34.22
CA ALA A 211 -3.21 -2.87 -34.69
C ALA A 211 -2.98 -1.35 -34.68
N GLU A 212 -2.17 -0.88 -33.74
CA GLU A 212 -1.94 0.55 -33.51
C GLU A 212 -0.70 1.06 -34.25
N ALA A 213 -0.69 2.35 -34.58
CA ALA A 213 0.42 2.98 -35.29
C ALA A 213 1.72 3.09 -34.45
N GLY A 214 1.58 3.11 -33.11
CA GLY A 214 2.66 3.20 -32.15
C GLY A 214 2.12 3.21 -30.73
N VAL A 215 2.98 3.50 -29.75
CA VAL A 215 2.56 3.77 -28.37
C VAL A 215 1.83 5.11 -28.34
N PRO A 216 0.66 5.21 -27.67
CA PRO A 216 -0.09 6.46 -27.54
C PRO A 216 0.71 7.57 -26.86
N GLU A 217 0.42 8.84 -27.21
CA GLU A 217 1.13 10.00 -26.63
C GLU A 217 0.79 10.24 -25.15
N ASP A 218 -0.35 9.74 -24.67
CA ASP A 218 -0.78 9.80 -23.29
C ASP A 218 -0.16 8.68 -22.41
N ALA A 219 0.70 7.83 -22.97
CA ALA A 219 1.35 6.75 -22.25
C ALA A 219 2.40 7.30 -21.28
N ALA A 220 2.13 7.22 -19.98
CA ALA A 220 3.12 7.46 -18.94
C ALA A 220 4.16 6.32 -18.87
N GLY A 221 3.79 5.11 -19.34
CA GLY A 221 4.68 3.97 -19.42
C GLY A 221 4.05 2.80 -20.18
N ILE A 222 4.89 1.82 -20.55
CA ILE A 222 4.43 0.56 -21.13
C ILE A 222 4.89 -0.62 -20.27
N VAL A 223 4.11 -1.71 -20.28
CA VAL A 223 4.47 -2.98 -19.66
C VAL A 223 4.60 -4.05 -20.73
N ILE A 224 5.75 -4.68 -20.83
CA ILE A 224 6.03 -5.85 -21.64
C ILE A 224 6.07 -7.07 -20.71
N ALA A 225 4.95 -7.80 -20.63
CA ALA A 225 4.75 -8.86 -19.66
C ALA A 225 5.16 -10.25 -20.21
N ALA A 226 6.46 -10.47 -20.36
CA ALA A 226 7.07 -11.74 -20.77
C ALA A 226 6.43 -12.34 -22.05
N PRO A 227 6.68 -11.78 -23.23
CA PRO A 227 6.16 -12.31 -24.50
C PRO A 227 6.60 -13.75 -24.70
N GLN A 228 5.71 -14.61 -25.20
CA GLN A 228 5.97 -16.01 -25.51
C GLN A 228 6.40 -16.22 -26.97
N LYS A 229 6.23 -15.20 -27.80
CA LYS A 229 6.63 -15.20 -29.23
C LYS A 229 7.44 -13.95 -29.51
N ASP A 230 8.46 -14.12 -30.36
CA ASP A 230 9.27 -12.99 -30.78
C ASP A 230 8.43 -11.90 -31.45
N TYR A 231 8.81 -10.67 -31.29
CA TYR A 231 8.22 -9.54 -31.96
C TYR A 231 8.53 -9.53 -33.45
N SER A 232 7.69 -8.90 -34.23
CA SER A 232 8.06 -8.52 -35.60
C SER A 232 9.00 -7.31 -35.56
N ALA A 233 9.80 -7.12 -36.61
CA ALA A 233 10.66 -5.95 -36.73
C ALA A 233 9.88 -4.62 -36.62
N GLU A 234 8.63 -4.58 -37.11
CA GLU A 234 7.75 -3.42 -37.01
C GLU A 234 7.36 -3.10 -35.55
N ILE A 235 7.00 -4.12 -34.75
CA ILE A 235 6.68 -3.93 -33.33
C ILE A 235 7.91 -3.44 -32.57
N THR A 236 9.06 -4.05 -32.83
CA THR A 236 10.33 -3.66 -32.23
C THR A 236 10.67 -2.20 -32.53
N GLU A 237 10.51 -1.77 -33.79
CA GLU A 237 10.73 -0.38 -34.18
C GLU A 237 9.77 0.58 -33.43
N LYS A 238 8.49 0.21 -33.27
CA LYS A 238 7.50 1.03 -32.51
C LYS A 238 7.92 1.16 -31.03
N ILE A 239 8.38 0.08 -30.40
CA ILE A 239 8.86 0.09 -29.01
C ILE A 239 10.12 0.97 -28.90
N LEU A 240 11.11 0.76 -29.76
CA LEU A 240 12.36 1.54 -29.75
C LEU A 240 12.09 3.03 -30.01
N ASN A 241 11.26 3.35 -30.98
CA ASN A 241 10.87 4.74 -31.27
C ASN A 241 10.18 5.45 -30.09
N TYR A 242 9.44 4.70 -29.26
CA TYR A 242 8.85 5.22 -28.05
C TYR A 242 9.90 5.47 -26.97
N LEU A 243 10.77 4.47 -26.71
CA LEU A 243 11.82 4.57 -25.71
C LEU A 243 12.86 5.65 -26.04
N GLU A 244 13.28 5.75 -27.31
CA GLU A 244 14.26 6.76 -27.78
C GLU A 244 13.77 8.22 -27.64
N LYS A 245 12.48 8.42 -27.39
CA LYS A 245 11.85 9.72 -27.14
C LYS A 245 11.62 10.02 -25.65
N GLY A 246 12.25 9.27 -24.77
CA GLY A 246 12.06 9.42 -23.33
C GLY A 246 10.89 8.57 -22.77
N GLY A 247 10.52 7.52 -23.49
CA GLY A 247 9.48 6.59 -23.01
C GLY A 247 9.94 5.75 -21.83
N LYS A 248 9.01 5.31 -21.00
CA LYS A 248 9.27 4.51 -19.81
C LYS A 248 8.68 3.11 -19.94
N ALA A 249 9.39 2.07 -19.45
CA ALA A 249 8.95 0.69 -19.60
C ALA A 249 9.22 -0.18 -18.39
N ILE A 250 8.29 -1.10 -18.09
CA ILE A 250 8.53 -2.26 -17.24
C ILE A 250 8.59 -3.48 -18.15
N ILE A 251 9.71 -4.16 -18.17
CA ILE A 251 9.93 -5.31 -19.06
C ILE A 251 10.11 -6.56 -18.21
N PHE A 252 9.37 -7.61 -18.56
CA PHE A 252 9.55 -8.96 -18.03
C PHE A 252 9.90 -9.87 -19.19
N SER A 253 10.73 -10.89 -18.92
CA SER A 253 11.00 -11.97 -19.87
C SER A 253 10.85 -13.32 -19.18
N ASN A 254 10.63 -14.38 -19.94
CA ASN A 254 10.75 -15.75 -19.48
C ASN A 254 11.81 -16.48 -20.29
N TYR A 255 12.35 -17.56 -19.72
CA TYR A 255 13.10 -18.51 -20.49
C TYR A 255 12.21 -19.08 -21.61
N THR A 256 12.70 -19.04 -22.85
CA THR A 256 12.05 -19.65 -24.01
C THR A 256 13.03 -20.56 -24.75
N ALA A 257 12.53 -21.69 -25.23
CA ALA A 257 13.34 -22.61 -26.04
C ALA A 257 13.66 -22.03 -27.43
N ASP A 258 12.76 -21.20 -27.94
CA ASP A 258 12.93 -20.50 -29.22
C ASP A 258 13.66 -19.17 -29.04
N ALA A 259 14.53 -18.84 -29.97
CA ALA A 259 15.24 -17.56 -29.98
C ALA A 259 14.26 -16.39 -30.22
N MET A 260 14.50 -15.28 -29.52
CA MET A 260 13.69 -14.06 -29.63
C MET A 260 14.54 -12.84 -30.03
N PRO A 261 15.17 -12.86 -31.24
CA PRO A 261 16.15 -11.85 -31.61
C PRO A 261 15.60 -10.42 -31.67
N ASN A 262 14.33 -10.25 -32.01
CA ASN A 262 13.70 -8.92 -32.06
C ASN A 262 13.43 -8.38 -30.65
N PHE A 263 12.90 -9.21 -29.75
CA PHE A 263 12.75 -8.84 -28.34
C PHE A 263 14.12 -8.56 -27.70
N ASP A 264 15.09 -9.43 -27.92
CA ASP A 264 16.46 -9.27 -27.40
C ASP A 264 17.14 -8.00 -27.95
N SER A 265 16.76 -7.54 -29.15
CA SER A 265 17.28 -6.28 -29.71
C SER A 265 16.79 -5.05 -28.92
N VAL A 266 15.59 -5.09 -28.33
CA VAL A 266 15.12 -4.01 -27.43
C VAL A 266 16.03 -3.92 -26.20
N LEU A 267 16.32 -5.05 -25.56
CA LEU A 267 17.20 -5.10 -24.40
C LEU A 267 18.62 -4.67 -24.74
N SER A 268 19.17 -5.18 -25.85
CA SER A 268 20.56 -4.89 -26.25
C SER A 268 20.75 -3.42 -26.69
N ASN A 269 19.71 -2.75 -27.19
CA ASN A 269 19.75 -1.31 -27.47
C ASN A 269 20.00 -0.48 -26.21
N TYR A 270 19.61 -1.02 -25.05
CA TYR A 270 19.82 -0.39 -23.73
C TYR A 270 20.93 -1.08 -22.92
N GLY A 271 21.84 -1.79 -23.58
CA GLY A 271 23.08 -2.28 -23.00
C GLY A 271 22.95 -3.52 -22.13
N VAL A 272 21.83 -4.24 -22.17
CA VAL A 272 21.64 -5.49 -21.41
C VAL A 272 21.25 -6.66 -22.29
N ALA A 273 21.54 -7.87 -21.83
CA ALA A 273 21.13 -9.11 -22.49
C ALA A 273 20.68 -10.14 -21.42
N ARG A 274 19.82 -11.06 -21.84
CA ARG A 274 19.49 -12.26 -21.06
C ARG A 274 20.63 -13.27 -21.17
N ASP A 275 21.01 -13.90 -20.06
CA ASP A 275 21.90 -15.05 -20.12
C ASP A 275 21.11 -16.30 -20.53
N ASP A 276 21.81 -17.26 -21.12
CA ASP A 276 21.23 -18.57 -21.42
C ASP A 276 20.98 -19.35 -20.11
N GLY A 277 20.00 -20.27 -20.15
CA GLY A 277 19.68 -21.13 -19.01
C GLY A 277 18.73 -20.50 -18.00
N ILE A 278 18.47 -21.22 -16.92
CA ILE A 278 17.64 -20.78 -15.77
C ILE A 278 18.47 -20.84 -14.49
N ILE A 279 18.18 -19.93 -13.57
CA ILE A 279 18.88 -19.88 -12.29
C ILE A 279 18.22 -20.84 -11.30
N LEU A 280 19.07 -21.64 -10.64
CA LEU A 280 18.74 -22.48 -9.52
C LEU A 280 19.52 -22.02 -8.28
N GLU A 281 18.90 -22.12 -7.12
CA GLU A 281 19.52 -21.74 -5.85
C GLU A 281 20.00 -22.99 -5.09
N GLY A 282 21.25 -22.98 -4.65
CA GLY A 282 21.86 -24.09 -3.91
C GLY A 282 21.62 -24.05 -2.41
N ASP A 283 21.33 -22.87 -1.84
CA ASP A 283 21.02 -22.68 -0.41
C ASP A 283 19.51 -22.83 -0.16
N SER A 284 19.14 -23.82 0.66
CA SER A 284 17.74 -24.08 1.01
C SER A 284 17.03 -22.93 1.76
N GLY A 285 17.76 -21.99 2.31
CA GLY A 285 17.21 -20.78 2.92
C GLY A 285 16.89 -19.66 1.89
N ARG A 286 17.24 -19.87 0.62
CA ARG A 286 17.14 -18.87 -0.45
C ARG A 286 16.24 -19.28 -1.62
N TYR A 287 15.46 -20.34 -1.47
CA TYR A 287 14.41 -20.74 -2.41
C TYR A 287 13.18 -21.26 -1.69
N MET A 288 12.04 -21.22 -2.34
CA MET A 288 10.78 -21.75 -1.81
C MET A 288 10.38 -23.00 -2.60
N THR A 289 10.17 -24.12 -1.92
CA THR A 289 9.71 -25.41 -2.46
C THR A 289 10.68 -26.03 -3.47
N TYR A 290 11.04 -25.31 -4.53
CA TYR A 290 11.91 -25.79 -5.61
C TYR A 290 13.08 -24.80 -5.84
N GLN A 291 14.25 -25.31 -6.19
CA GLN A 291 15.46 -24.50 -6.37
C GLN A 291 15.33 -23.41 -7.42
N TYR A 292 14.45 -23.55 -8.40
CA TYR A 292 14.15 -22.51 -9.38
C TYR A 292 13.21 -21.42 -8.88
N CYS A 293 12.58 -21.58 -7.70
CA CYS A 293 11.79 -20.56 -7.05
C CYS A 293 12.69 -19.71 -6.14
N VAL A 294 13.55 -18.93 -6.76
CA VAL A 294 14.58 -18.15 -6.07
C VAL A 294 13.98 -17.03 -5.23
N ILE A 295 14.53 -16.84 -4.03
CA ILE A 295 14.28 -15.67 -3.18
C ILE A 295 15.47 -14.71 -3.38
N PRO A 296 15.33 -13.66 -4.22
CA PRO A 296 16.42 -12.75 -4.49
C PRO A 296 16.73 -11.85 -3.29
N THR A 297 17.97 -11.38 -3.25
CA THR A 297 18.35 -10.25 -2.40
C THR A 297 17.83 -8.97 -3.04
N VAL A 298 17.16 -8.14 -2.25
CA VAL A 298 16.65 -6.83 -2.69
C VAL A 298 17.70 -5.77 -2.38
N ASN A 299 18.15 -5.04 -3.39
CA ASN A 299 18.98 -3.86 -3.21
C ASN A 299 18.09 -2.65 -2.96
N TYR A 300 18.50 -1.77 -2.05
CA TYR A 300 17.72 -0.57 -1.73
C TYR A 300 17.72 0.43 -2.90
N SER A 301 16.53 0.89 -3.26
CA SER A 301 16.26 2.00 -4.18
C SER A 301 14.86 2.54 -3.92
N ASP A 302 14.47 3.65 -4.55
CA ASP A 302 13.11 4.19 -4.43
C ASP A 302 12.05 3.21 -4.93
N ILE A 303 12.37 2.41 -5.95
CA ILE A 303 11.52 1.33 -6.46
C ILE A 303 11.31 0.22 -5.44
N THR A 304 12.35 -0.16 -4.72
CA THR A 304 12.38 -1.33 -3.85
C THR A 304 12.14 -1.00 -2.37
N ALA A 305 12.04 0.27 -2.01
CA ALA A 305 11.97 0.73 -0.62
C ALA A 305 10.89 0.03 0.22
N LYS A 306 9.72 -0.24 -0.36
CA LYS A 306 8.60 -0.92 0.32
C LYS A 306 8.79 -2.42 0.51
N VAL A 307 9.66 -3.05 -0.29
CA VAL A 307 9.94 -4.49 -0.25
C VAL A 307 11.36 -4.79 0.25
N TYR A 308 12.10 -3.76 0.71
CA TYR A 308 13.43 -3.89 1.26
C TYR A 308 13.40 -4.33 2.73
N GLY A 309 14.28 -5.26 3.11
CA GLY A 309 14.43 -5.72 4.49
C GLY A 309 13.82 -7.09 4.75
N ASP A 310 12.77 -7.17 5.54
CA ASP A 310 12.18 -8.44 5.99
C ASP A 310 11.17 -9.07 5.01
N SER A 311 10.96 -8.45 3.83
CA SER A 311 10.05 -8.94 2.79
C SER A 311 10.72 -10.01 1.95
N TYR A 312 9.93 -11.00 1.54
CA TYR A 312 10.38 -12.04 0.60
C TYR A 312 9.71 -11.82 -0.74
N LEU A 313 10.54 -11.79 -1.80
CA LEU A 313 10.09 -11.86 -3.18
C LEU A 313 10.35 -13.25 -3.73
N LEU A 314 9.55 -13.70 -4.69
CA LEU A 314 9.84 -14.89 -5.48
C LEU A 314 10.11 -14.50 -6.93
N ALA A 315 11.23 -14.96 -7.45
CA ALA A 315 11.64 -14.80 -8.84
C ALA A 315 11.85 -16.17 -9.50
N PRO A 316 10.77 -16.92 -9.77
CA PRO A 316 10.89 -18.27 -10.30
C PRO A 316 11.42 -18.28 -11.73
N MET A 317 12.19 -19.31 -12.07
CA MET A 317 12.69 -19.53 -13.44
C MET A 317 13.42 -18.33 -14.05
N SER A 318 14.05 -17.50 -13.21
CA SER A 318 14.80 -16.31 -13.64
C SER A 318 16.00 -16.70 -14.52
N GLN A 319 16.35 -15.79 -15.42
CA GLN A 319 17.63 -15.80 -16.16
C GLN A 319 18.54 -14.73 -15.57
N GLY A 320 19.86 -14.83 -15.80
CA GLY A 320 20.78 -13.74 -15.48
C GLY A 320 20.57 -12.55 -16.41
N ILE A 321 20.69 -11.34 -15.87
CA ILE A 321 20.78 -10.10 -16.65
C ILE A 321 22.25 -9.73 -16.76
N ARG A 322 22.78 -9.72 -17.98
CA ARG A 322 24.18 -9.39 -18.26
C ARG A 322 24.26 -8.01 -18.91
N THR A 323 25.15 -7.17 -18.38
CA THR A 323 25.53 -5.91 -19.03
C THR A 323 26.42 -6.21 -20.22
N LEU A 324 26.17 -5.57 -21.36
CA LEU A 324 26.99 -5.70 -22.57
C LEU A 324 28.31 -4.94 -22.42
N ASP A 325 29.34 -5.39 -23.12
CA ASP A 325 30.66 -4.74 -23.10
C ASP A 325 30.65 -3.33 -23.71
N THR A 326 29.68 -3.05 -24.58
CA THR A 326 29.52 -1.76 -25.26
C THR A 326 28.07 -1.32 -25.27
N TYR A 327 27.83 -0.13 -24.78
CA TYR A 327 26.51 0.57 -24.80
C TYR A 327 26.77 2.09 -24.79
N ARG A 328 25.75 2.89 -24.95
CA ARG A 328 25.84 4.37 -24.95
C ARG A 328 26.30 4.88 -23.60
N ASP A 329 27.19 5.87 -23.58
CA ASP A 329 27.72 6.50 -22.36
C ASP A 329 26.62 7.25 -21.55
N SER A 330 25.49 7.59 -22.20
CA SER A 330 24.31 8.19 -21.58
C SER A 330 23.49 7.22 -20.71
N ILE A 331 23.79 5.91 -20.79
CA ILE A 331 23.04 4.87 -20.07
C ILE A 331 23.72 4.58 -18.72
N THR A 332 22.91 4.58 -17.68
CA THR A 332 23.28 4.10 -16.34
C THR A 332 22.45 2.89 -15.95
N MET A 333 23.00 2.02 -15.12
CA MET A 333 22.37 0.77 -14.72
C MET A 333 22.51 0.55 -13.22
N GLN A 334 21.39 0.22 -12.57
CA GLN A 334 21.33 -0.07 -11.13
C GLN A 334 20.66 -1.43 -10.90
N PRO A 335 21.39 -2.43 -10.35
CA PRO A 335 20.80 -3.70 -9.95
C PRO A 335 19.79 -3.51 -8.81
N LEU A 336 18.55 -4.00 -8.99
CA LEU A 336 17.48 -3.97 -8.01
C LEU A 336 17.36 -5.28 -7.26
N LEU A 337 17.45 -6.40 -7.98
CA LEU A 337 17.34 -7.75 -7.45
C LEU A 337 18.56 -8.57 -7.89
N ALA A 338 19.12 -9.33 -6.97
CA ALA A 338 20.24 -10.23 -7.24
C ALA A 338 20.10 -11.57 -6.52
N THR A 339 20.65 -12.63 -7.08
CA THR A 339 20.71 -13.93 -6.42
C THR A 339 21.92 -14.02 -5.47
N ALA A 340 21.98 -15.05 -4.65
CA ALA A 340 23.14 -15.28 -3.76
C ALA A 340 24.29 -15.97 -4.50
N ASP A 341 25.48 -15.98 -3.89
CA ASP A 341 26.67 -16.68 -4.40
C ASP A 341 26.47 -18.19 -4.53
N SER A 342 25.50 -18.75 -3.79
CA SER A 342 25.13 -20.18 -3.84
C SER A 342 24.30 -20.55 -5.07
N SER A 343 23.85 -19.58 -5.85
CA SER A 343 23.07 -19.81 -7.07
C SER A 343 23.94 -20.23 -8.25
N TYR A 344 23.34 -20.88 -9.22
CA TYR A 344 23.98 -21.28 -10.47
C TYR A 344 22.96 -21.29 -11.62
N ALA A 345 23.39 -20.95 -12.82
CA ALA A 345 22.59 -21.03 -14.02
C ALA A 345 22.72 -22.41 -14.65
N LYS A 346 21.59 -23.12 -14.75
CA LYS A 346 21.48 -24.40 -15.44
C LYS A 346 21.37 -24.17 -16.93
N MET A 347 22.41 -24.57 -17.68
CA MET A 347 22.51 -24.22 -19.10
C MET A 347 21.71 -25.15 -20.02
N ASP A 348 21.64 -26.45 -19.72
CA ASP A 348 20.85 -27.41 -20.50
C ASP A 348 19.47 -27.59 -19.92
N VAL A 349 18.61 -26.56 -20.01
CA VAL A 349 17.26 -26.54 -19.45
C VAL A 349 16.37 -27.60 -20.09
N GLN A 350 16.49 -27.83 -21.40
CA GLN A 350 15.61 -28.73 -22.15
C GLN A 350 15.85 -30.21 -21.81
N ASN A 351 17.10 -30.59 -21.49
CA ASN A 351 17.45 -31.95 -21.12
C ASN A 351 17.77 -32.11 -19.63
N MET A 352 17.36 -31.16 -18.82
CA MET A 352 17.62 -31.17 -17.38
C MET A 352 17.02 -32.42 -16.70
N THR A 353 17.88 -33.28 -16.17
CA THR A 353 17.49 -34.49 -15.43
C THR A 353 17.73 -34.37 -13.92
N THR A 354 18.50 -33.40 -13.51
CA THR A 354 18.82 -33.09 -12.10
C THR A 354 18.85 -31.61 -11.85
N SER A 355 18.47 -31.20 -10.66
CA SER A 355 18.62 -29.83 -10.17
C SER A 355 20.01 -29.58 -9.55
N GLU A 356 20.87 -30.59 -9.42
CA GLU A 356 22.23 -30.39 -8.94
C GLU A 356 23.09 -29.71 -10.00
N LYS A 357 24.07 -28.92 -9.55
CA LYS A 357 25.03 -28.27 -10.44
C LYS A 357 25.88 -29.27 -11.21
N GLU A 358 25.95 -29.10 -12.52
CA GLU A 358 26.69 -29.94 -13.43
C GLU A 358 27.86 -29.17 -14.13
N ALA A 359 28.69 -29.92 -14.79
CA ALA A 359 29.79 -29.34 -15.57
C ALA A 359 29.23 -28.52 -16.75
N GLY A 360 29.53 -27.24 -16.81
CA GLY A 360 29.02 -26.30 -17.81
C GLY A 360 27.98 -25.31 -17.25
N ASP A 361 27.45 -25.56 -16.06
CA ASP A 361 26.63 -24.59 -15.36
C ASP A 361 27.49 -23.43 -14.84
N ILE A 362 26.93 -22.23 -14.87
CA ILE A 362 27.64 -20.99 -14.52
C ILE A 362 27.34 -20.62 -13.07
N ASP A 363 28.36 -20.24 -12.29
CA ASP A 363 28.20 -19.77 -10.91
C ASP A 363 27.60 -18.37 -10.85
N GLY A 364 26.74 -18.14 -9.84
CA GLY A 364 26.25 -16.83 -9.46
C GLY A 364 27.28 -16.00 -8.69
N PRO A 365 26.91 -14.82 -8.18
CA PRO A 365 25.53 -14.29 -8.18
C PRO A 365 25.11 -13.73 -9.55
N PHE A 366 23.78 -13.64 -9.78
CA PHE A 366 23.21 -13.05 -10.98
C PHE A 366 22.33 -11.87 -10.63
N THR A 367 22.30 -10.84 -11.47
CA THR A 367 21.27 -9.81 -11.44
C THR A 367 20.01 -10.38 -12.10
N VAL A 368 18.84 -10.20 -11.45
CA VAL A 368 17.53 -10.67 -11.94
C VAL A 368 16.48 -9.56 -12.00
N GLY A 369 16.84 -8.36 -11.54
CA GLY A 369 16.06 -7.12 -11.69
C GLY A 369 17.01 -5.93 -11.81
N MET A 370 16.77 -5.03 -12.77
CA MET A 370 17.66 -3.91 -13.08
C MET A 370 16.87 -2.66 -13.49
N LEU A 371 17.24 -1.51 -12.94
CA LEU A 371 16.83 -0.20 -13.45
C LEU A 371 17.89 0.26 -14.47
N ILE A 372 17.44 0.67 -15.64
CA ILE A 372 18.23 1.18 -16.75
C ILE A 372 17.71 2.58 -17.06
N GLN A 373 18.56 3.57 -17.02
CA GLN A 373 18.19 4.97 -17.24
C GLN A 373 19.08 5.56 -18.34
N GLU A 374 18.51 6.33 -19.24
CA GLU A 374 19.24 7.06 -20.27
C GLU A 374 18.97 8.55 -20.18
N ASP A 375 20.04 9.33 -20.00
CA ASP A 375 20.05 10.79 -20.08
C ASP A 375 20.30 11.19 -21.55
N ILE A 376 19.22 11.39 -22.30
CA ILE A 376 19.27 11.70 -23.73
C ILE A 376 19.79 13.13 -23.96
N ASN A 377 19.39 14.06 -23.11
CA ASN A 377 19.69 15.49 -23.24
C ASN A 377 21.03 15.90 -22.60
N ASN A 378 21.63 15.00 -21.83
CA ASN A 378 22.87 15.22 -21.08
C ASN A 378 22.78 16.40 -20.10
N ASP A 379 21.64 16.50 -19.43
CA ASP A 379 21.34 17.50 -18.40
C ASP A 379 21.29 16.93 -16.98
N HIS A 380 21.65 15.64 -16.83
CA HIS A 380 21.65 14.83 -15.60
C HIS A 380 20.25 14.41 -15.12
N GLU A 381 19.26 14.49 -16.00
CA GLU A 381 17.93 13.91 -15.79
C GLU A 381 17.73 12.77 -16.78
N ALA A 382 17.16 11.66 -16.32
CA ALA A 382 16.89 10.52 -17.18
C ALA A 382 15.51 10.67 -17.81
N GLU A 383 15.46 10.78 -19.15
CA GLU A 383 14.20 10.79 -19.88
C GLU A 383 13.67 9.37 -20.11
N THR A 384 14.55 8.45 -20.50
CA THR A 384 14.18 7.03 -20.69
C THR A 384 14.50 6.25 -19.44
N GLU A 385 13.49 5.54 -18.91
CA GLU A 385 13.63 4.68 -17.75
C GLU A 385 13.04 3.31 -18.04
N ILE A 386 13.84 2.27 -17.87
CA ILE A 386 13.43 0.88 -18.08
C ILE A 386 13.71 0.09 -16.82
N VAL A 387 12.68 -0.56 -16.26
CA VAL A 387 12.88 -1.55 -15.21
C VAL A 387 12.70 -2.93 -15.82
N TYR A 388 13.76 -3.71 -15.81
CA TYR A 388 13.78 -5.05 -16.40
C TYR A 388 13.88 -6.12 -15.32
N TYR A 389 12.93 -7.05 -15.33
CA TYR A 389 12.91 -8.27 -14.51
C TYR A 389 13.03 -9.50 -15.40
N SER A 390 13.99 -10.37 -15.14
CA SER A 390 14.30 -11.52 -16.00
C SER A 390 13.37 -12.73 -15.80
N THR A 391 12.22 -12.52 -15.20
CA THR A 391 11.16 -13.52 -15.06
C THR A 391 9.77 -12.87 -15.02
N GLY A 392 8.87 -13.34 -15.88
CA GLY A 392 7.45 -12.96 -15.85
C GLY A 392 6.65 -13.69 -14.78
N TYR A 393 7.20 -14.73 -14.15
CA TYR A 393 6.57 -15.40 -13.02
C TYR A 393 6.51 -14.53 -11.76
N LEU A 394 7.21 -13.39 -11.74
CA LEU A 394 6.97 -12.32 -10.75
C LEU A 394 5.52 -11.81 -10.77
N LEU A 395 4.84 -11.89 -11.92
CA LEU A 395 3.45 -11.45 -12.13
C LEU A 395 2.41 -12.55 -11.89
N ASP A 396 2.84 -13.72 -11.39
CA ASP A 396 1.94 -14.85 -11.15
C ASP A 396 1.26 -14.73 -9.78
N GLU A 397 -0.07 -14.89 -9.75
CA GLU A 397 -0.87 -14.73 -8.53
C GLU A 397 -0.58 -15.78 -7.46
N ASP A 398 -0.29 -17.03 -7.84
CA ASP A 398 -0.01 -18.10 -6.89
C ASP A 398 1.34 -17.83 -6.19
N TYR A 399 2.37 -17.40 -6.94
CA TYR A 399 3.64 -17.00 -6.33
C TYR A 399 3.51 -15.73 -5.49
N ASN A 400 2.70 -14.77 -5.92
CA ASN A 400 2.44 -13.56 -5.16
C ASN A 400 1.77 -13.86 -3.81
N GLN A 401 0.78 -14.76 -3.78
CA GLN A 401 0.14 -15.21 -2.53
C GLN A 401 1.11 -15.88 -1.58
N ASN A 402 2.07 -16.67 -2.09
CA ASN A 402 3.07 -17.34 -1.27
C ASN A 402 4.03 -16.38 -0.55
N VAL A 403 4.14 -15.15 -1.04
CA VAL A 403 4.96 -14.08 -0.45
C VAL A 403 4.10 -12.92 0.07
N SER A 404 2.87 -13.19 0.49
CA SER A 404 1.97 -12.22 1.12
C SER A 404 1.76 -10.93 0.30
N GLY A 405 1.80 -11.03 -1.04
CA GLY A 405 1.56 -9.91 -1.95
C GLY A 405 2.78 -9.05 -2.28
N TYR A 406 3.96 -9.37 -1.78
CA TYR A 406 5.14 -8.53 -2.01
C TYR A 406 5.60 -8.44 -3.48
N ASN A 407 5.31 -9.44 -4.32
CA ASN A 407 5.57 -9.33 -5.76
C ASN A 407 4.69 -8.25 -6.42
N ALA A 408 3.41 -8.18 -6.04
CA ALA A 408 2.50 -7.14 -6.52
C ALA A 408 2.88 -5.76 -5.96
N GLU A 409 3.33 -5.68 -4.71
CA GLU A 409 3.84 -4.43 -4.13
C GLU A 409 5.09 -3.92 -4.87
N LEU A 410 6.03 -4.80 -5.25
CA LEU A 410 7.18 -4.44 -6.09
C LEU A 410 6.73 -3.90 -7.44
N PHE A 411 5.77 -4.56 -8.10
CA PHE A 411 5.25 -4.12 -9.39
C PHE A 411 4.54 -2.77 -9.30
N GLY A 412 3.68 -2.59 -8.29
CA GLY A 412 2.99 -1.32 -8.03
C GLY A 412 3.97 -0.17 -7.72
N SER A 413 5.03 -0.44 -6.92
CA SER A 413 6.08 0.53 -6.63
C SER A 413 6.90 0.88 -7.87
N THR A 414 7.17 -0.10 -8.75
CA THR A 414 7.84 0.13 -10.03
C THR A 414 7.00 1.02 -10.95
N ALA A 415 5.71 0.72 -11.08
CA ALA A 415 4.79 1.52 -11.89
C ALA A 415 4.67 2.95 -11.34
N ASN A 416 4.57 3.09 -10.02
CA ASN A 416 4.51 4.38 -9.35
C ASN A 416 5.76 5.22 -9.58
N TYR A 417 6.95 4.62 -9.42
CA TYR A 417 8.22 5.30 -9.68
C TYR A 417 8.30 5.82 -11.12
N LEU A 418 7.95 4.99 -12.10
CA LEU A 418 8.02 5.38 -13.51
C LEU A 418 6.98 6.43 -13.90
N CYS A 419 5.76 6.37 -13.36
CA CYS A 419 4.66 7.24 -13.77
C CYS A 419 4.57 8.54 -12.98
N ASN A 420 4.84 8.49 -11.66
CA ASN A 420 4.66 9.62 -10.74
C ASN A 420 6.00 10.24 -10.27
N GLY A 421 7.14 9.63 -10.61
CA GLY A 421 8.46 10.08 -10.16
C GLY A 421 8.65 9.95 -8.64
N GLU A 422 9.58 10.75 -8.09
CA GLU A 422 9.87 10.78 -6.65
C GLU A 422 8.76 11.44 -5.81
N ASP A 423 7.88 12.25 -6.43
CA ASP A 423 6.77 12.93 -5.76
C ASP A 423 5.60 11.97 -5.49
N THR A 424 5.85 10.95 -4.71
CA THR A 424 4.82 10.03 -4.27
C THR A 424 4.12 10.56 -3.02
N SER A 425 3.24 11.52 -3.22
CA SER A 425 2.36 12.09 -2.18
C SER A 425 1.46 11.07 -1.48
N SER A 426 1.46 9.82 -1.89
CA SER A 426 0.51 8.79 -1.42
C SER A 426 1.12 7.70 -0.54
N SER A 427 2.34 7.84 -0.01
CA SER A 427 2.86 6.82 0.90
C SER A 427 2.39 7.01 2.34
N VAL A 428 1.08 6.93 2.55
CA VAL A 428 0.56 6.74 3.90
C VAL A 428 0.91 5.31 4.33
N ALA A 429 1.71 5.20 5.38
CA ALA A 429 2.14 3.89 5.87
C ALA A 429 0.98 3.10 6.45
N VAL A 430 0.94 1.80 6.15
CA VAL A 430 0.00 0.86 6.76
C VAL A 430 0.12 0.89 8.28
N LYS A 431 -0.99 1.07 8.98
CA LYS A 431 -1.03 1.09 10.45
C LYS A 431 -1.09 -0.33 11.00
N SER A 432 -0.14 -0.68 11.86
CA SER A 432 -0.11 -2.02 12.49
C SER A 432 -1.29 -2.23 13.43
N LEU A 433 -1.98 -3.36 13.27
CA LEU A 433 -3.02 -3.85 14.18
C LEU A 433 -2.44 -4.76 15.28
N GLN A 434 -1.14 -5.05 15.24
CA GLN A 434 -0.52 -5.91 16.24
C GLN A 434 -0.54 -5.24 17.60
N VAL A 435 -1.09 -5.96 18.57
CA VAL A 435 -1.11 -5.50 19.96
C VAL A 435 0.30 -5.64 20.54
N GLN A 436 0.95 -4.52 20.78
CA GLN A 436 2.20 -4.53 21.55
C GLN A 436 1.87 -4.78 23.02
N TYR A 437 2.24 -5.93 23.52
CA TYR A 437 2.15 -6.22 24.94
C TYR A 437 3.21 -5.43 25.70
N LEU A 438 2.77 -4.67 26.71
CA LEU A 438 3.69 -4.00 27.61
C LEU A 438 4.43 -5.05 28.45
N THR A 439 5.67 -5.33 28.13
CA THR A 439 6.52 -6.19 28.97
C THR A 439 7.00 -5.38 30.15
N LEU A 440 6.31 -5.51 31.29
CA LEU A 440 6.77 -4.93 32.54
C LEU A 440 7.87 -5.81 33.14
N THR A 441 9.00 -5.19 33.51
CA THR A 441 9.98 -5.88 34.34
C THR A 441 9.36 -6.16 35.72
N ASP A 442 9.76 -7.25 36.36
CA ASP A 442 9.26 -7.62 37.70
C ASP A 442 9.39 -6.46 38.72
N PHE A 443 10.46 -5.67 38.62
CA PHE A 443 10.64 -4.46 39.44
C PHE A 443 9.53 -3.42 39.20
N SER A 444 9.21 -3.10 37.92
CA SER A 444 8.18 -2.14 37.56
C SER A 444 6.80 -2.63 37.98
N ALA A 445 6.50 -3.91 37.77
CA ALA A 445 5.24 -4.52 38.18
C ALA A 445 5.04 -4.44 39.70
N ASN A 446 6.04 -4.80 40.46
CA ASN A 446 6.02 -4.73 41.95
C ASN A 446 5.90 -3.26 42.43
N PHE A 447 6.65 -2.33 41.85
CA PHE A 447 6.58 -0.91 42.19
C PHE A 447 5.18 -0.35 42.02
N TRP A 448 4.58 -0.53 40.85
CA TRP A 448 3.24 -0.04 40.59
C TRP A 448 2.15 -0.75 41.39
N THR A 449 2.34 -2.04 41.72
CA THR A 449 1.45 -2.77 42.63
C THR A 449 1.47 -2.14 44.01
N VAL A 450 2.65 -1.82 44.56
CA VAL A 450 2.77 -1.15 45.85
C VAL A 450 2.12 0.24 45.82
N VAL A 451 2.36 1.01 44.80
CA VAL A 451 1.77 2.37 44.65
C VAL A 451 0.25 2.31 44.58
N CYS A 452 -0.31 1.49 43.70
CA CYS A 452 -1.76 1.46 43.46
C CYS A 452 -2.53 0.76 44.60
N VAL A 453 -1.99 -0.33 45.17
CA VAL A 453 -2.72 -1.14 46.15
C VAL A 453 -2.53 -0.62 47.57
N PHE A 454 -1.38 -0.01 47.89
CA PHE A 454 -1.10 0.44 49.25
C PHE A 454 -1.01 1.96 49.39
N VAL A 455 -0.19 2.64 48.57
CA VAL A 455 0.08 4.07 48.74
C VAL A 455 -1.15 4.93 48.47
N LEU A 456 -1.83 4.73 47.32
CA LEU A 456 -3.02 5.50 46.98
C LEU A 456 -4.18 5.32 47.94
N PRO A 457 -4.58 4.10 48.37
CA PRO A 457 -5.64 3.92 49.35
C PRO A 457 -5.28 4.52 50.73
N ILE A 458 -4.02 4.39 51.19
CA ILE A 458 -3.57 5.00 52.45
C ILE A 458 -3.69 6.53 52.38
N LEU A 459 -3.27 7.16 51.27
CA LEU A 459 -3.42 8.61 51.09
C LEU A 459 -4.91 9.05 51.09
N CYS A 460 -5.78 8.28 50.48
CA CYS A 460 -7.24 8.55 50.51
C CYS A 460 -7.79 8.44 51.92
N ILE A 461 -7.39 7.44 52.72
CA ILE A 461 -7.82 7.27 54.12
C ILE A 461 -7.29 8.41 54.97
N LEU A 462 -6.02 8.81 54.81
CA LEU A 462 -5.44 9.94 55.52
C LEU A 462 -6.16 11.27 55.21
N ALA A 463 -6.41 11.52 53.93
CA ALA A 463 -7.17 12.71 53.53
C ALA A 463 -8.59 12.69 54.09
N GLY A 464 -9.28 11.54 54.04
CA GLY A 464 -10.61 11.38 54.64
C GLY A 464 -10.62 11.60 56.14
N THR A 465 -9.65 11.06 56.86
CA THR A 465 -9.51 11.27 58.32
C THR A 465 -9.19 12.71 58.68
N LEU A 466 -8.33 13.39 57.93
CA LEU A 466 -8.04 14.82 58.12
C LEU A 466 -9.28 15.68 57.92
N VAL A 467 -10.09 15.45 56.87
CA VAL A 467 -11.33 16.14 56.64
C VAL A 467 -12.35 15.85 57.76
N TRP A 468 -12.46 14.61 58.21
CA TRP A 468 -13.33 14.21 59.32
C TRP A 468 -12.96 14.90 60.63
N LEU A 469 -11.66 14.91 60.98
CA LEU A 469 -11.14 15.58 62.18
C LEU A 469 -11.39 17.09 62.15
N ASN A 470 -11.17 17.75 61.00
CA ASN A 470 -11.45 19.17 60.82
C ASN A 470 -12.95 19.50 60.94
N ARG A 471 -13.86 18.64 60.44
CA ARG A 471 -15.30 18.80 60.62
C ARG A 471 -15.76 18.57 62.07
N ARG A 472 -15.08 17.69 62.82
CA ARG A 472 -15.42 17.43 64.23
C ARG A 472 -14.96 18.54 65.18
N LYS A 473 -13.99 19.35 64.77
CA LYS A 473 -13.48 20.50 65.52
C LYS A 473 -14.27 21.79 65.30
N ARG A 474 -15.16 21.80 64.31
CA ARG A 474 -16.16 22.86 64.07
C ARG A 474 -17.50 22.44 64.63
#